data_3612895619732c85a9a0aaf81002b958
#
_entry.id   3612895619732c85a9a0aaf81002b958
#
_cell.length_a   1.000
_cell.length_b   1.000
_cell.length_c   1.000
_cell.angle_alpha   90.00
_cell.angle_beta   90.00
_cell.angle_gamma   90.00
#
_symmetry.space_group_name_H-M   'P 1'
#
loop_
_entity.id
_entity.type
_entity.pdbx_description
1 polymer ?
#
loop_
_entity_poly.entity_id
_entity_poly.type
_entity_poly.pdbx_seq_one_letter_code
_entity_poly.pdbx_strand_id
1 'polypeptide(L)'
;MRGLRRKMTEIFNRNFFLGVGAGMVITILIPLVEGYLFIGWNSGENLSGGEKTLEGGVEASPSPSAVSADYDWTIQSLDGQDFKMTNAKGKTVFLNFWATWCSPCVAEMASIQRLYEKLKDKGVVFVCISNEEASKVRRFVRRKGFTFPIYTMRGSPPAVFNTQRVPTTFMLSRDGRIALKHIGSAKWDDHKSVDVIKGLMM
;
A
#
# COMPACT_ATOMS: atom_id res chain seq x y z
N MET A 1 -45.06 10.90 -22.57
CA MET A 1 -43.94 10.99 -21.66
C MET A 1 -42.92 12.06 -22.03
N ARG A 2 -43.36 13.28 -22.37
CA ARG A 2 -42.45 14.41 -22.75
C ARG A 2 -42.54 15.62 -21.80
N GLY A 3 -43.26 15.54 -20.70
CA GLY A 3 -43.52 16.68 -19.81
C GLY A 3 -42.69 16.75 -18.52
N LEU A 4 -41.99 15.68 -18.12
CA LEU A 4 -41.26 15.65 -16.82
C LEU A 4 -39.80 16.08 -16.89
N ARG A 5 -39.21 16.13 -18.09
CA ARG A 5 -37.79 16.54 -18.23
C ARG A 5 -37.59 18.07 -18.23
N ARG A 6 -38.65 18.86 -18.44
CA ARG A 6 -38.54 20.33 -18.55
C ARG A 6 -38.64 21.06 -17.21
N LYS A 7 -39.13 20.41 -16.14
CA LYS A 7 -39.26 21.03 -14.82
C LYS A 7 -38.04 20.84 -13.89
N MET A 8 -37.16 19.91 -14.19
CA MET A 8 -35.95 19.69 -13.36
C MET A 8 -34.77 20.62 -13.69
N THR A 9 -34.75 21.20 -14.88
CA THR A 9 -33.68 22.14 -15.31
C THR A 9 -33.91 23.57 -14.83
N GLU A 10 -35.14 23.97 -14.51
CA GLU A 10 -35.43 25.33 -14.03
C GLU A 10 -35.24 25.51 -12.52
N ILE A 11 -35.27 24.40 -11.73
CA ILE A 11 -35.08 24.50 -10.26
C ILE A 11 -33.61 24.60 -9.91
N PHE A 12 -32.70 24.13 -10.76
CA PHE A 12 -31.26 24.15 -10.47
C PHE A 12 -30.58 25.50 -10.76
N ASN A 13 -31.22 26.38 -11.57
CA ASN A 13 -30.58 27.62 -12.01
C ASN A 13 -31.01 28.90 -11.25
N ARG A 14 -31.98 28.81 -10.33
CA ARG A 14 -32.49 29.99 -9.60
C ARG A 14 -31.90 30.20 -8.19
N ASN A 15 -31.28 29.16 -7.61
CA ASN A 15 -30.70 29.24 -6.26
C ASN A 15 -29.16 29.28 -6.24
N PHE A 16 -28.52 29.24 -7.42
CA PHE A 16 -27.05 29.29 -7.48
C PHE A 16 -26.48 30.73 -7.55
N PHE A 17 -27.30 31.72 -7.90
CA PHE A 17 -26.83 33.11 -8.08
C PHE A 17 -27.13 34.04 -6.88
N LEU A 18 -27.74 33.58 -5.81
CA LEU A 18 -28.06 34.44 -4.64
C LEU A 18 -27.12 34.24 -3.43
N GLY A 19 -26.07 33.42 -3.57
CA GLY A 19 -25.13 33.12 -2.49
C GLY A 19 -23.74 33.76 -2.58
N VAL A 20 -23.43 34.54 -3.61
CA VAL A 20 -22.06 35.06 -3.86
C VAL A 20 -21.92 36.57 -3.59
N GLY A 21 -22.94 37.23 -3.03
CA GLY A 21 -22.99 38.69 -2.88
C GLY A 21 -22.72 39.27 -1.47
N ALA A 22 -22.42 38.48 -0.46
CA ALA A 22 -22.36 39.01 0.92
C ALA A 22 -21.15 38.54 1.77
N GLY A 23 -20.03 38.23 1.17
CA GLY A 23 -18.87 37.70 1.92
C GLY A 23 -17.52 38.35 1.63
N MET A 24 -17.46 39.50 1.01
CA MET A 24 -16.17 40.05 0.59
C MET A 24 -15.99 41.55 0.87
N VAL A 25 -16.27 42.01 2.08
CA VAL A 25 -15.84 43.35 2.58
C VAL A 25 -15.64 43.29 4.09
N ILE A 26 -14.71 42.53 4.58
CA ILE A 26 -14.08 42.77 5.90
C ILE A 26 -12.69 42.14 5.84
N THR A 27 -11.71 42.84 5.34
CA THR A 27 -10.30 42.68 5.74
C THR A 27 -9.43 43.69 5.01
N ILE A 28 -9.55 44.97 5.33
CA ILE A 28 -8.44 45.93 5.17
C ILE A 28 -8.69 47.03 6.22
N LEU A 29 -8.28 46.81 7.41
CA LEU A 29 -7.92 47.87 8.37
C LEU A 29 -7.06 47.18 9.46
N ILE A 30 -5.79 46.98 9.16
CA ILE A 30 -4.77 46.83 10.22
C ILE A 30 -4.11 48.20 10.32
N PRO A 31 -4.23 48.90 11.47
CA PRO A 31 -3.52 50.14 11.66
C PRO A 31 -2.02 49.89 11.82
N LEU A 32 -1.26 50.69 11.11
CA LEU A 32 0.13 51.00 11.41
C LEU A 32 0.20 51.60 12.80
N VAL A 33 0.65 50.88 13.78
CA VAL A 33 1.10 51.41 15.06
C VAL A 33 2.38 50.68 15.43
N GLU A 34 3.42 51.41 15.25
CA GLU A 34 4.59 51.59 16.13
C GLU A 34 5.45 50.36 16.46
N GLY A 35 6.67 50.56 16.05
CA GLY A 35 7.82 49.84 16.49
C GLY A 35 7.98 49.89 18.01
N TYR A 36 8.18 48.75 18.60
CA TYR A 36 8.88 48.61 19.85
C TYR A 36 10.07 47.70 19.68
N LEU A 37 11.19 48.34 19.92
CA LEU A 37 12.47 47.67 20.18
C LEU A 37 12.28 46.50 21.12
N PHE A 38 12.71 45.33 20.74
CA PHE A 38 13.12 44.34 21.69
C PHE A 38 14.58 44.03 21.49
N ILE A 39 15.36 44.64 22.38
CA ILE A 39 16.79 44.43 22.52
C ILE A 39 17.00 43.07 23.15
N GLY A 40 17.78 42.27 22.48
CA GLY A 40 18.73 41.28 22.95
C GLY A 40 18.36 40.35 24.12
N TRP A 41 18.30 39.07 23.83
CA TRP A 41 18.93 38.07 24.68
C TRP A 41 19.65 37.07 23.78
N ASN A 42 20.97 37.21 23.81
CA ASN A 42 21.87 36.29 23.24
C ASN A 42 22.06 35.14 24.24
N SER A 43 21.60 33.96 23.88
CA SER A 43 22.05 32.72 24.48
C SER A 43 22.15 31.71 23.34
N GLY A 44 23.40 31.46 22.96
CA GLY A 44 23.72 30.51 21.91
C GLY A 44 23.34 29.10 22.29
N GLU A 45 22.48 28.53 21.48
CA GLU A 45 22.36 27.08 21.33
C GLU A 45 22.31 26.77 19.84
N ASN A 46 23.37 26.15 19.39
CA ASN A 46 23.48 25.55 18.06
C ASN A 46 22.41 24.47 17.90
N LEU A 47 21.27 24.82 17.33
CA LEU A 47 20.32 23.86 16.76
C LEU A 47 20.47 23.90 15.26
N SER A 48 21.35 23.03 14.76
CA SER A 48 21.36 22.59 13.38
C SER A 48 20.01 21.88 13.10
N GLY A 49 18.99 22.65 12.77
CA GLY A 49 17.71 22.18 12.34
C GLY A 49 17.76 21.84 10.85
N GLY A 50 18.08 20.58 10.52
CA GLY A 50 17.90 20.07 9.17
C GLY A 50 16.42 20.08 8.80
N GLU A 51 16.11 20.84 7.79
CA GLU A 51 14.85 20.87 7.08
C GLU A 51 14.53 19.47 6.55
N LYS A 52 13.62 18.74 7.22
CA LYS A 52 13.11 17.47 6.74
C LYS A 52 12.07 17.73 5.67
N THR A 53 12.50 17.76 4.43
CA THR A 53 11.63 17.56 3.28
C THR A 53 11.01 16.17 3.39
N LEU A 54 9.68 16.12 3.52
CA LEU A 54 8.90 14.89 3.48
C LEU A 54 8.81 14.40 2.03
N GLU A 55 9.89 13.87 1.51
CA GLU A 55 9.83 13.01 0.33
C GLU A 55 9.52 11.59 0.81
N GLY A 56 8.36 11.05 0.37
CA GLY A 56 7.95 9.67 0.60
C GLY A 56 8.90 8.68 -0.08
N GLY A 57 10.12 8.60 0.39
CA GLY A 57 11.08 7.57 0.04
C GLY A 57 10.72 6.28 0.75
N VAL A 58 10.71 5.18 0.03
CA VAL A 58 10.71 3.82 0.57
C VAL A 58 11.89 3.73 1.53
N GLU A 59 11.63 3.86 2.83
CA GLU A 59 12.65 3.54 3.84
C GLU A 59 12.85 2.03 3.84
N ALA A 60 13.76 1.58 3.01
CA ALA A 60 14.41 0.30 3.19
C ALA A 60 15.26 0.43 4.46
N SER A 61 14.72 0.00 5.59
CA SER A 61 15.50 -0.14 6.80
C SER A 61 16.60 -1.17 6.53
N PRO A 62 17.88 -0.78 6.46
CA PRO A 62 18.96 -1.68 6.18
C PRO A 62 19.48 -2.24 7.51
N SER A 63 18.71 -3.15 8.08
CA SER A 63 19.29 -4.14 8.98
C SER A 63 18.68 -5.46 8.58
N PRO A 64 19.47 -6.47 8.17
CA PRO A 64 18.92 -7.80 7.99
C PRO A 64 18.40 -8.20 9.36
N SER A 65 17.09 -8.01 9.55
CA SER A 65 16.41 -8.50 10.74
C SER A 65 16.74 -9.98 10.82
N ALA A 66 17.38 -10.38 11.89
CA ALA A 66 17.66 -11.79 12.17
C ALA A 66 16.37 -12.60 12.43
N VAL A 67 15.24 -12.10 11.96
CA VAL A 67 13.92 -12.70 12.12
C VAL A 67 13.76 -13.75 11.04
N SER A 68 13.78 -15.02 11.47
CA SER A 68 13.47 -16.16 10.61
C SER A 68 11.99 -16.18 10.27
N ALA A 69 11.71 -16.53 9.02
CA ALA A 69 10.35 -16.79 8.57
C ALA A 69 9.85 -18.10 9.19
N ASP A 70 8.62 -18.09 9.66
CA ASP A 70 7.94 -19.30 10.08
C ASP A 70 7.21 -19.91 8.88
N TYR A 71 7.54 -21.14 8.52
CA TYR A 71 6.94 -21.87 7.41
C TYR A 71 5.97 -22.96 7.86
N ASP A 72 5.72 -23.15 9.16
CA ASP A 72 4.85 -24.21 9.66
C ASP A 72 3.38 -23.77 9.68
N TRP A 73 2.86 -23.46 8.50
CA TRP A 73 1.45 -23.12 8.32
C TRP A 73 0.98 -23.48 6.91
N THR A 74 -0.35 -23.54 6.76
CA THR A 74 -1.00 -23.94 5.51
C THR A 74 -2.00 -22.89 5.08
N ILE A 75 -1.99 -22.60 3.80
CA ILE A 75 -2.96 -21.74 3.11
C ILE A 75 -3.68 -22.55 2.06
N GLN A 76 -4.76 -22.03 1.52
CA GLN A 76 -5.57 -22.74 0.54
C GLN A 76 -5.64 -21.96 -0.76
N SER A 77 -5.41 -22.63 -1.89
CA SER A 77 -5.64 -22.06 -3.21
C SER A 77 -7.12 -21.75 -3.41
N LEU A 78 -7.44 -20.92 -4.40
CA LEU A 78 -8.84 -20.60 -4.71
C LEU A 78 -9.65 -21.83 -5.16
N ASP A 79 -9.01 -22.91 -5.57
CA ASP A 79 -9.65 -24.16 -5.96
C ASP A 79 -9.72 -25.19 -4.82
N GLY A 80 -9.36 -24.77 -3.62
CA GLY A 80 -9.50 -25.58 -2.41
C GLY A 80 -8.30 -26.50 -2.11
N GLN A 81 -7.21 -26.40 -2.88
CA GLN A 81 -6.01 -27.20 -2.65
C GLN A 81 -5.17 -26.57 -1.54
N ASP A 82 -4.71 -27.39 -0.60
CA ASP A 82 -3.83 -26.96 0.47
C ASP A 82 -2.41 -26.68 -0.06
N PHE A 83 -1.85 -25.55 0.31
CA PHE A 83 -0.46 -25.19 0.07
C PHE A 83 0.26 -25.04 1.40
N LYS A 84 1.16 -25.99 1.71
CA LYS A 84 2.02 -25.92 2.89
C LYS A 84 3.15 -24.94 2.62
N MET A 85 3.33 -23.94 3.45
CA MET A 85 4.41 -22.96 3.28
C MET A 85 5.80 -23.58 3.38
N THR A 86 5.93 -24.75 4.00
CA THR A 86 7.17 -25.55 3.98
C THR A 86 7.67 -25.87 2.56
N ASN A 87 6.77 -25.91 1.55
CA ASN A 87 7.14 -26.13 0.13
C ASN A 87 7.89 -24.91 -0.48
N ALA A 88 7.87 -23.78 0.20
CA ALA A 88 8.59 -22.57 -0.19
C ALA A 88 9.96 -22.42 0.49
N LYS A 89 10.33 -23.33 1.41
CA LYS A 89 11.66 -23.32 2.05
C LYS A 89 12.76 -23.44 0.98
N GLY A 90 13.84 -22.71 1.16
CA GLY A 90 14.98 -22.70 0.23
C GLY A 90 14.74 -21.91 -1.06
N LYS A 91 13.61 -21.22 -1.16
CA LYS A 91 13.26 -20.36 -2.30
C LYS A 91 13.08 -18.92 -1.85
N THR A 92 13.26 -18.00 -2.77
CA THR A 92 12.87 -16.60 -2.55
C THR A 92 11.35 -16.50 -2.63
N VAL A 93 10.71 -15.86 -1.63
CA VAL A 93 9.24 -15.74 -1.56
C VAL A 93 8.81 -14.29 -1.60
N PHE A 94 7.86 -13.99 -2.48
CA PHE A 94 7.09 -12.75 -2.47
C PHE A 94 5.75 -13.07 -1.79
N LEU A 95 5.58 -12.65 -0.53
CA LEU A 95 4.41 -12.89 0.29
C LEU A 95 3.65 -11.58 0.48
N ASN A 96 2.40 -11.50 -0.03
CA ASN A 96 1.59 -10.30 0.03
C ASN A 96 0.24 -10.58 0.69
N PHE A 97 -0.12 -9.79 1.70
CA PHE A 97 -1.45 -9.81 2.33
C PHE A 97 -2.31 -8.69 1.75
N TRP A 98 -3.51 -9.03 1.28
CA TRP A 98 -4.38 -8.11 0.57
C TRP A 98 -5.87 -8.42 0.76
N ALA A 99 -6.76 -7.55 0.27
CA ALA A 99 -8.19 -7.79 0.24
C ALA A 99 -8.87 -7.13 -0.97
N THR A 100 -10.01 -7.68 -1.40
CA THR A 100 -10.76 -7.17 -2.58
C THR A 100 -11.36 -5.79 -2.35
N TRP A 101 -11.65 -5.42 -1.12
CA TRP A 101 -12.20 -4.12 -0.70
C TRP A 101 -11.11 -3.06 -0.45
N CYS A 102 -9.86 -3.46 -0.42
CA CYS A 102 -8.73 -2.56 -0.17
C CYS A 102 -8.29 -1.89 -1.48
N SER A 103 -8.68 -0.64 -1.68
CA SER A 103 -8.34 0.11 -2.90
C SER A 103 -6.83 0.19 -3.18
N PRO A 104 -5.94 0.48 -2.20
CA PRO A 104 -4.50 0.46 -2.43
C PRO A 104 -3.98 -0.93 -2.84
N CYS A 105 -4.54 -2.02 -2.27
CA CYS A 105 -4.18 -3.38 -2.66
C CYS A 105 -4.51 -3.63 -4.13
N VAL A 106 -5.72 -3.25 -4.55
CA VAL A 106 -6.17 -3.43 -5.94
C VAL A 106 -5.30 -2.63 -6.92
N ALA A 107 -4.87 -1.43 -6.51
CA ALA A 107 -4.01 -0.58 -7.34
C ALA A 107 -2.64 -1.21 -7.62
N GLU A 108 -2.04 -1.91 -6.64
CA GLU A 108 -0.72 -2.54 -6.83
C GLU A 108 -0.75 -3.86 -7.61
N MET A 109 -1.92 -4.54 -7.70
CA MET A 109 -2.02 -5.88 -8.31
C MET A 109 -1.57 -5.95 -9.77
N ALA A 110 -1.78 -4.89 -10.55
CA ALA A 110 -1.29 -4.83 -11.93
C ALA A 110 0.25 -4.87 -11.98
N SER A 111 0.93 -4.25 -11.01
CA SER A 111 2.40 -4.32 -10.91
C SER A 111 2.88 -5.67 -10.41
N ILE A 112 2.13 -6.29 -9.48
CA ILE A 112 2.40 -7.68 -9.03
C ILE A 112 2.26 -8.67 -10.20
N GLN A 113 1.23 -8.51 -11.05
CA GLN A 113 1.06 -9.34 -12.24
C GLN A 113 2.27 -9.24 -13.16
N ARG A 114 2.73 -8.03 -13.46
CA ARG A 114 3.91 -7.84 -14.32
C ARG A 114 5.20 -8.36 -13.68
N LEU A 115 5.34 -8.23 -12.36
CA LEU A 115 6.45 -8.82 -11.61
C LEU A 115 6.42 -10.36 -11.70
N TYR A 116 5.24 -10.95 -11.49
CA TYR A 116 5.03 -12.40 -11.61
C TYR A 116 5.45 -12.92 -13.00
N GLU A 117 4.98 -12.29 -14.07
CA GLU A 117 5.35 -12.68 -15.44
C GLU A 117 6.87 -12.61 -15.70
N LYS A 118 7.56 -11.67 -15.06
CA LYS A 118 9.03 -11.54 -15.16
C LYS A 118 9.81 -12.62 -14.38
N LEU A 119 9.23 -13.16 -13.29
CA LEU A 119 9.97 -13.94 -12.30
C LEU A 119 9.42 -15.34 -12.04
N LYS A 120 8.25 -15.72 -12.55
CA LYS A 120 7.59 -17.02 -12.31
C LYS A 120 8.47 -18.22 -12.63
N ASP A 121 9.28 -18.12 -13.68
CA ASP A 121 10.16 -19.20 -14.14
C ASP A 121 11.60 -19.08 -13.59
N LYS A 122 11.82 -18.15 -12.63
CA LYS A 122 13.15 -17.86 -12.08
C LYS A 122 13.31 -18.32 -10.63
N GLY A 123 12.43 -19.19 -10.14
CA GLY A 123 12.54 -19.75 -8.79
C GLY A 123 12.01 -18.86 -7.67
N VAL A 124 11.25 -17.83 -8.00
CA VAL A 124 10.52 -17.01 -7.01
C VAL A 124 9.14 -17.61 -6.77
N VAL A 125 8.79 -17.84 -5.51
CA VAL A 125 7.46 -18.30 -5.10
C VAL A 125 6.60 -17.09 -4.76
N PHE A 126 5.48 -16.93 -5.48
CA PHE A 126 4.50 -15.90 -5.20
C PHE A 126 3.38 -16.45 -4.31
N VAL A 127 3.07 -15.74 -3.23
CA VAL A 127 2.06 -16.12 -2.25
C VAL A 127 1.25 -14.86 -1.91
N CYS A 128 0.13 -14.65 -2.63
CA CYS A 128 -0.76 -13.52 -2.38
C CYS A 128 -2.00 -14.00 -1.62
N ILE A 129 -2.17 -13.56 -0.37
CA ILE A 129 -3.14 -14.12 0.58
C ILE A 129 -4.23 -13.11 0.89
N SER A 130 -5.49 -13.55 0.82
CA SER A 130 -6.64 -12.83 1.35
C SER A 130 -7.28 -13.62 2.50
N ASN A 131 -7.81 -12.92 3.50
CA ASN A 131 -8.60 -13.53 4.57
C ASN A 131 -10.11 -13.58 4.24
N GLU A 132 -10.47 -13.25 3.00
CA GLU A 132 -11.85 -13.28 2.53
C GLU A 132 -12.24 -14.66 2.01
N GLU A 133 -13.57 -14.90 1.90
CA GLU A 133 -14.12 -16.12 1.31
C GLU A 133 -13.56 -16.39 -0.09
N ALA A 134 -13.11 -17.63 -0.35
CA ALA A 134 -12.49 -18.03 -1.61
C ALA A 134 -13.40 -17.74 -2.83
N SER A 135 -14.71 -17.91 -2.68
CA SER A 135 -15.70 -17.62 -3.73
C SER A 135 -15.70 -16.14 -4.14
N LYS A 136 -15.57 -15.23 -3.16
CA LYS A 136 -15.50 -13.77 -3.39
C LYS A 136 -14.22 -13.39 -4.08
N VAL A 137 -13.08 -13.88 -3.57
CA VAL A 137 -11.75 -13.65 -4.13
C VAL A 137 -11.67 -14.18 -5.56
N ARG A 138 -12.15 -15.39 -5.82
CA ARG A 138 -12.17 -16.00 -7.15
C ARG A 138 -12.94 -15.17 -8.16
N ARG A 139 -14.14 -14.68 -7.80
CA ARG A 139 -14.93 -13.81 -8.69
C ARG A 139 -14.19 -12.52 -9.02
N PHE A 140 -13.52 -11.93 -8.03
CA PHE A 140 -12.73 -10.72 -8.23
C PHE A 140 -11.55 -10.97 -9.19
N VAL A 141 -10.74 -12.00 -8.91
CA VAL A 141 -9.55 -12.37 -9.69
C VAL A 141 -9.91 -12.64 -11.15
N ARG A 142 -10.97 -13.42 -11.39
CA ARG A 142 -11.46 -13.71 -12.75
C ARG A 142 -11.86 -12.45 -13.51
N ARG A 143 -12.56 -11.52 -12.86
CA ARG A 143 -12.96 -10.25 -13.50
C ARG A 143 -11.77 -9.36 -13.85
N LYS A 144 -10.71 -9.43 -13.07
CA LYS A 144 -9.49 -8.61 -13.26
C LYS A 144 -8.46 -9.28 -14.17
N GLY A 145 -8.59 -10.58 -14.45
CA GLY A 145 -7.68 -11.33 -15.31
C GLY A 145 -6.31 -11.61 -14.69
N PHE A 146 -6.20 -11.63 -13.34
CA PHE A 146 -4.94 -11.94 -12.68
C PHE A 146 -4.65 -13.43 -12.73
N THR A 147 -3.37 -13.79 -12.97
CA THR A 147 -2.89 -15.18 -13.13
C THR A 147 -1.82 -15.57 -12.10
N PHE A 148 -1.31 -14.62 -11.32
CA PHE A 148 -0.38 -14.95 -10.23
C PHE A 148 -1.07 -15.75 -9.13
N PRO A 149 -0.33 -16.60 -8.36
CA PRO A 149 -0.92 -17.45 -7.34
C PRO A 149 -1.58 -16.66 -6.22
N ILE A 150 -2.85 -16.95 -5.98
CA ILE A 150 -3.67 -16.32 -4.95
C ILE A 150 -4.24 -17.40 -4.05
N TYR A 151 -4.18 -17.13 -2.75
CA TYR A 151 -4.58 -18.05 -1.70
C TYR A 151 -5.56 -17.36 -0.74
N THR A 152 -6.27 -18.17 0.02
CA THR A 152 -7.04 -17.76 1.19
C THR A 152 -6.43 -18.36 2.44
N MET A 153 -6.62 -17.66 3.55
CA MET A 153 -6.06 -18.07 4.83
C MET A 153 -7.06 -18.90 5.61
N ARG A 154 -6.58 -20.00 6.21
CA ARG A 154 -7.31 -20.73 7.24
C ARG A 154 -6.72 -20.35 8.59
N GLY A 155 -7.46 -19.60 9.40
CA GLY A 155 -6.98 -19.11 10.68
C GLY A 155 -6.08 -17.88 10.59
N SER A 156 -5.17 -17.72 11.52
CA SER A 156 -4.23 -16.61 11.59
C SER A 156 -2.85 -17.00 11.06
N PRO A 157 -2.13 -16.08 10.42
CA PRO A 157 -0.74 -16.34 10.05
C PRO A 157 0.12 -16.44 11.30
N PRO A 158 1.31 -17.06 11.21
CA PRO A 158 2.31 -17.02 12.28
C PRO A 158 2.58 -15.59 12.75
N ALA A 159 2.93 -15.45 14.04
CA ALA A 159 3.10 -14.14 14.68
C ALA A 159 4.07 -13.21 13.91
N VAL A 160 5.11 -13.77 13.30
CA VAL A 160 6.12 -13.05 12.52
C VAL A 160 5.54 -12.37 11.28
N PHE A 161 4.45 -12.91 10.73
CA PHE A 161 3.72 -12.37 9.58
C PHE A 161 2.44 -11.65 9.98
N ASN A 162 2.15 -11.55 11.28
CA ASN A 162 0.93 -10.91 11.74
C ASN A 162 0.95 -9.43 11.36
N THR A 163 -0.07 -9.02 10.61
CA THR A 163 -0.28 -7.64 10.20
C THR A 163 -1.76 -7.28 10.28
N GLN A 164 -2.04 -6.12 10.85
CA GLN A 164 -3.40 -5.56 10.89
C GLN A 164 -3.67 -4.60 9.73
N ARG A 165 -2.69 -4.42 8.85
CA ARG A 165 -2.76 -3.49 7.72
C ARG A 165 -2.61 -4.24 6.40
N VAL A 166 -3.43 -3.86 5.43
CA VAL A 166 -3.30 -4.33 4.05
C VAL A 166 -3.19 -3.11 3.12
N PRO A 167 -2.39 -3.17 2.04
CA PRO A 167 -1.50 -4.28 1.72
C PRO A 167 -0.27 -4.31 2.63
N THR A 168 0.22 -5.50 2.92
CA THR A 168 1.53 -5.71 3.53
C THR A 168 2.27 -6.79 2.78
N THR A 169 3.49 -6.49 2.35
CA THR A 169 4.34 -7.41 1.59
C THR A 169 5.59 -7.77 2.38
N PHE A 170 5.90 -9.05 2.41
CA PHE A 170 7.18 -9.57 2.91
C PHE A 170 7.95 -10.19 1.76
N MET A 171 9.25 -9.98 1.74
CA MET A 171 10.18 -10.71 0.87
C MET A 171 11.06 -11.61 1.72
N LEU A 172 11.04 -12.90 1.42
CA LEU A 172 11.83 -13.89 2.14
C LEU A 172 13.00 -14.34 1.27
N SER A 173 14.18 -14.37 1.86
CA SER A 173 15.38 -14.89 1.22
C SER A 173 15.41 -16.42 1.24
N ARG A 174 16.26 -17.02 0.42
CA ARG A 174 16.38 -18.49 0.32
C ARG A 174 16.79 -19.16 1.63
N ASP A 175 17.56 -18.48 2.46
CA ASP A 175 17.95 -18.93 3.80
C ASP A 175 16.84 -18.76 4.87
N GLY A 176 15.64 -18.32 4.46
CA GLY A 176 14.47 -18.21 5.31
C GLY A 176 14.41 -16.96 6.18
N ARG A 177 15.18 -15.93 5.89
CA ARG A 177 15.08 -14.64 6.59
C ARG A 177 14.03 -13.74 5.95
N ILE A 178 13.36 -12.91 6.74
CA ILE A 178 12.54 -11.82 6.27
C ILE A 178 13.48 -10.68 5.87
N ALA A 179 13.73 -10.56 4.57
CA ALA A 179 14.65 -9.55 4.02
C ALA A 179 13.99 -8.18 3.87
N LEU A 180 12.65 -8.14 3.70
CA LEU A 180 11.90 -6.90 3.58
C LEU A 180 10.49 -7.09 4.13
N LYS A 181 10.01 -6.07 4.87
CA LYS A 181 8.60 -5.88 5.21
C LYS A 181 8.18 -4.49 4.71
N HIS A 182 7.19 -4.45 3.83
CA HIS A 182 6.63 -3.20 3.31
C HIS A 182 5.14 -3.09 3.65
N ILE A 183 4.72 -1.97 4.22
CA ILE A 183 3.33 -1.69 4.56
C ILE A 183 2.83 -0.57 3.64
N GLY A 184 1.72 -0.82 2.96
CA GLY A 184 1.16 0.06 1.95
C GLY A 184 1.41 -0.43 0.53
N SER A 185 0.77 0.22 -0.45
CA SER A 185 0.92 -0.16 -1.86
C SER A 185 2.26 0.29 -2.43
N ALA A 186 2.80 -0.51 -3.36
CA ALA A 186 4.02 -0.18 -4.08
C ALA A 186 3.94 -0.57 -5.56
N LYS A 187 4.90 -0.07 -6.34
CA LYS A 187 5.06 -0.44 -7.75
C LYS A 187 6.10 -1.57 -7.83
N TRP A 188 5.62 -2.80 -7.68
CA TRP A 188 6.48 -3.99 -7.54
C TRP A 188 7.26 -4.38 -8.80
N ASP A 189 6.87 -3.91 -9.98
CA ASP A 189 7.54 -4.19 -11.25
C ASP A 189 8.63 -3.16 -11.62
N ASP A 190 8.94 -2.23 -10.76
CA ASP A 190 10.02 -1.26 -10.95
C ASP A 190 11.41 -1.92 -10.81
N HIS A 191 12.45 -1.21 -11.27
CA HIS A 191 13.82 -1.73 -11.25
C HIS A 191 14.29 -2.04 -9.82
N LYS A 192 13.98 -1.18 -8.85
CA LYS A 192 14.42 -1.35 -7.45
C LYS A 192 13.83 -2.63 -6.84
N SER A 193 12.53 -2.83 -6.97
CA SER A 193 11.85 -4.02 -6.47
C SER A 193 12.35 -5.30 -7.13
N VAL A 194 12.54 -5.28 -8.45
CA VAL A 194 13.07 -6.41 -9.21
C VAL A 194 14.50 -6.74 -8.78
N ASP A 195 15.36 -5.73 -8.57
CA ASP A 195 16.76 -5.95 -8.20
C ASP A 195 16.89 -6.45 -6.77
N VAL A 196 16.07 -5.95 -5.83
CA VAL A 196 15.98 -6.51 -4.46
C VAL A 196 15.64 -8.00 -4.54
N ILE A 197 14.59 -8.39 -5.28
CA ILE A 197 14.19 -9.80 -5.37
C ILE A 197 15.28 -10.65 -6.00
N LYS A 198 15.93 -10.17 -7.07
CA LYS A 198 17.06 -10.89 -7.70
C LYS A 198 18.23 -11.08 -6.74
N GLY A 199 18.55 -10.06 -5.92
CA GLY A 199 19.58 -10.17 -4.88
C GLY A 199 19.27 -11.24 -3.83
N LEU A 200 17.98 -11.51 -3.56
CA LEU A 200 17.57 -12.57 -2.62
C LEU A 200 17.57 -13.97 -3.23
N MET A 201 17.77 -14.08 -4.55
CA MET A 201 17.83 -15.37 -5.26
C MET A 201 19.24 -15.95 -5.29
N MET A 202 20.26 -15.15 -5.00
CA MET A 202 21.66 -15.58 -4.92
C MET A 202 21.96 -16.19 -3.57
#